data_3d60c27bb3320d8027dbdef472e790c8
#
_entry.id   3d60c27bb3320d8027dbdef472e790c8
#
_cell.length_a   1.000
_cell.length_b   1.000
_cell.length_c   1.000
_cell.angle_alpha   90.00
_cell.angle_beta   90.00
_cell.angle_gamma   90.00
#
_symmetry.space_group_name_H-M   'P 1'
#
loop_
_entity.id
_entity.type
_entity.pdbx_description
1 polymer ?
#
loop_
_entity_poly.entity_id
_entity_poly.type
_entity_poly.pdbx_seq_one_letter_code
_entity_poly.pdbx_strand_id
1 'polypeptide(L)'
;MNKLFASAILLSLPFISMGQNQKKEDIAAIKSMCGCYEVEFNFAETFQNNPNEGYVPSPTKKDHGLEWIELVEDQPNKLVLQHILIVNDSTLVKHWRQDWEYENTSLYEFYNDKTWKFRSLPKKEVKGQWTQKVFQVDDSPRYEGSATWVHVDGRHYWENKTDAPLPRREHTIRKDYTVLNRTNVHEITKEGWIHDQDNVKILRDEKGNDKVIAKEKGTDYYKKVADSKCIAAQKYWKENATLWKNVRSKWQTIFDRKKDLTLESRVNKKPLYSHLFELKSNASKTETDKIIDSFIKN
;
A
#
# COMPACT_ATOMS: atom_id res chain seq x y z
N MET A 1 24.44 -59.71 -30.69
CA MET A 1 24.41 -58.91 -29.46
C MET A 1 23.94 -57.51 -29.83
N ASN A 2 22.61 -57.28 -29.78
CA ASN A 2 22.02 -56.00 -30.10
C ASN A 2 21.80 -55.21 -28.78
N LYS A 3 22.50 -54.08 -28.64
CA LYS A 3 22.30 -53.14 -27.52
C LYS A 3 21.17 -52.19 -27.91
N LEU A 4 20.01 -52.31 -27.25
CA LEU A 4 18.94 -51.32 -27.24
C LEU A 4 19.38 -50.10 -26.37
N PHE A 5 19.53 -48.94 -26.98
CA PHE A 5 19.60 -47.68 -26.27
C PHE A 5 18.17 -47.18 -26.01
N ALA A 6 17.76 -47.21 -24.76
CA ALA A 6 16.54 -46.56 -24.33
C ALA A 6 16.81 -45.05 -24.13
N SER A 7 16.25 -44.22 -25.02
CA SER A 7 16.25 -42.76 -24.84
C SER A 7 15.20 -42.38 -23.85
N ALA A 8 15.63 -41.93 -22.67
CA ALA A 8 14.74 -41.27 -21.68
C ALA A 8 14.45 -39.86 -22.16
N ILE A 9 13.24 -39.61 -22.66
CA ILE A 9 12.72 -38.27 -22.94
C ILE A 9 12.29 -37.65 -21.63
N LEU A 10 13.03 -36.67 -21.13
CA LEU A 10 12.64 -35.86 -20.00
C LEU A 10 11.45 -34.94 -20.39
N LEU A 11 10.28 -35.28 -19.90
CA LEU A 11 9.07 -34.44 -19.93
C LEU A 11 9.18 -33.35 -18.82
N SER A 12 9.80 -32.22 -19.11
CA SER A 12 9.96 -31.11 -18.17
C SER A 12 9.34 -29.78 -18.64
N LEU A 13 8.27 -29.80 -19.43
CA LEU A 13 7.80 -28.58 -20.12
C LEU A 13 6.44 -27.96 -19.71
N PRO A 14 5.56 -28.45 -18.81
CA PRO A 14 4.34 -27.72 -18.50
C PRO A 14 4.46 -26.69 -17.34
N PHE A 15 5.37 -26.87 -16.40
CA PHE A 15 5.41 -26.02 -15.18
C PHE A 15 5.92 -24.59 -15.39
N ILE A 16 6.82 -24.36 -16.34
CA ILE A 16 7.37 -23.03 -16.64
C ILE A 16 6.30 -22.16 -17.34
N SER A 17 5.45 -22.74 -18.17
CA SER A 17 4.38 -22.04 -18.88
C SER A 17 3.27 -21.53 -17.94
N MET A 18 2.90 -22.28 -16.91
CA MET A 18 1.84 -21.90 -15.98
C MET A 18 2.24 -20.68 -15.12
N GLY A 19 3.45 -20.65 -14.54
CA GLY A 19 3.90 -19.54 -13.72
C GLY A 19 4.07 -18.22 -14.51
N GLN A 20 4.47 -18.31 -15.80
CA GLN A 20 4.57 -17.13 -16.65
C GLN A 20 3.19 -16.56 -17.03
N ASN A 21 2.20 -17.42 -17.26
CA ASN A 21 0.84 -16.97 -17.54
C ASN A 21 0.21 -16.31 -16.33
N GLN A 22 0.35 -16.91 -15.15
CA GLN A 22 -0.15 -16.32 -13.89
C GLN A 22 0.44 -14.93 -13.65
N LYS A 23 1.75 -14.76 -13.75
CA LYS A 23 2.39 -13.44 -13.57
C LYS A 23 1.89 -12.39 -14.56
N LYS A 24 1.55 -12.77 -15.80
CA LYS A 24 0.96 -11.85 -16.78
C LYS A 24 -0.44 -11.42 -16.36
N GLU A 25 -1.24 -12.35 -15.83
CA GLU A 25 -2.57 -12.07 -15.31
C GLU A 25 -2.50 -11.17 -14.07
N ASP A 26 -1.54 -11.42 -13.15
CA ASP A 26 -1.28 -10.56 -12.01
C ASP A 26 -0.97 -9.12 -12.42
N ILE A 27 -0.02 -8.95 -13.37
CA ILE A 27 0.36 -7.64 -13.91
C ILE A 27 -0.85 -6.94 -14.56
N ALA A 28 -1.66 -7.67 -15.31
CA ALA A 28 -2.86 -7.11 -15.92
C ALA A 28 -3.88 -6.66 -14.86
N ALA A 29 -4.10 -7.46 -13.81
CA ALA A 29 -4.96 -7.12 -12.69
C ALA A 29 -4.47 -5.86 -11.96
N ILE A 30 -3.19 -5.78 -11.61
CA ILE A 30 -2.61 -4.60 -10.96
C ILE A 30 -2.75 -3.35 -11.83
N LYS A 31 -2.43 -3.43 -13.13
CA LYS A 31 -2.55 -2.30 -14.06
C LYS A 31 -3.99 -1.86 -14.30
N SER A 32 -4.95 -2.77 -14.20
CA SER A 32 -6.37 -2.43 -14.37
C SER A 32 -6.90 -1.51 -13.27
N MET A 33 -6.19 -1.41 -12.12
CA MET A 33 -6.50 -0.45 -11.08
C MET A 33 -6.10 1.00 -11.42
N CYS A 34 -5.41 1.24 -12.55
CA CYS A 34 -5.04 2.58 -13.00
C CYS A 34 -6.17 3.25 -13.77
N GLY A 35 -6.21 4.59 -13.74
CA GLY A 35 -7.20 5.42 -14.43
C GLY A 35 -7.99 6.33 -13.49
N CYS A 36 -9.14 6.81 -13.97
CA CYS A 36 -10.02 7.70 -13.23
C CYS A 36 -11.17 6.92 -12.58
N TYR A 37 -11.42 7.16 -11.28
CA TYR A 37 -12.44 6.44 -10.50
C TYR A 37 -13.28 7.39 -9.64
N GLU A 38 -14.59 7.18 -9.64
CA GLU A 38 -15.44 7.58 -8.53
C GLU A 38 -15.24 6.57 -7.40
N VAL A 39 -14.94 7.06 -6.19
CA VAL A 39 -14.62 6.22 -5.04
C VAL A 39 -15.62 6.47 -3.93
N GLU A 40 -16.17 5.39 -3.38
CA GLU A 40 -16.99 5.41 -2.17
C GLU A 40 -16.19 4.75 -1.03
N PHE A 41 -16.05 5.47 0.08
CA PHE A 41 -15.34 5.02 1.28
C PHE A 41 -16.37 4.71 2.38
N ASN A 42 -16.50 3.44 2.75
CA ASN A 42 -17.44 2.98 3.76
C ASN A 42 -16.70 2.28 4.90
N PHE A 43 -16.89 2.75 6.16
CA PHE A 43 -16.29 2.14 7.34
C PHE A 43 -17.30 2.05 8.46
N ALA A 44 -17.37 0.88 9.12
CA ALA A 44 -18.21 0.64 10.26
C ALA A 44 -17.56 -0.31 11.25
N GLU A 45 -17.57 0.04 12.52
CA GLU A 45 -17.20 -0.92 13.57
C GLU A 45 -18.28 -2.01 13.70
N THR A 46 -17.81 -3.26 13.80
CA THR A 46 -18.67 -4.44 13.78
C THR A 46 -18.72 -5.17 15.11
N PHE A 47 -17.69 -5.03 15.92
CA PHE A 47 -17.56 -5.71 17.21
C PHE A 47 -16.67 -4.92 18.16
N GLN A 48 -17.10 -4.84 19.44
CA GLN A 48 -16.33 -4.29 20.55
C GLN A 48 -15.96 -5.43 21.51
N ASN A 49 -14.69 -5.52 21.84
CA ASN A 49 -14.22 -6.63 22.67
C ASN A 49 -14.63 -6.49 24.15
N ASN A 50 -14.78 -5.25 24.62
CA ASN A 50 -15.18 -4.96 26.00
C ASN A 50 -15.96 -3.64 26.09
N PRO A 51 -17.28 -3.65 25.86
CA PRO A 51 -18.10 -2.44 25.86
C PRO A 51 -18.17 -1.73 27.22
N ASN A 52 -17.80 -2.42 28.31
CA ASN A 52 -17.88 -1.87 29.67
C ASN A 52 -16.61 -1.12 30.12
N GLU A 53 -15.53 -1.09 29.30
CA GLU A 53 -14.25 -0.44 29.63
C GLU A 53 -14.16 1.02 29.14
N GLY A 54 -15.28 1.67 28.83
CA GLY A 54 -15.29 3.07 28.40
C GLY A 54 -14.86 3.29 26.93
N TYR A 55 -14.79 2.23 26.13
CA TYR A 55 -14.53 2.37 24.70
C TYR A 55 -15.71 3.07 24.01
N VAL A 56 -15.41 4.11 23.24
CA VAL A 56 -16.41 4.82 22.43
C VAL A 56 -16.21 4.42 20.97
N PRO A 57 -17.19 3.75 20.33
CA PRO A 57 -17.09 3.35 18.94
C PRO A 57 -16.89 4.54 18.00
N SER A 58 -16.12 4.34 16.94
CA SER A 58 -16.09 5.31 15.84
C SER A 58 -17.44 5.33 15.12
N PRO A 59 -17.96 6.51 14.75
CA PRO A 59 -19.19 6.58 13.97
C PRO A 59 -18.99 5.92 12.60
N THR A 60 -20.06 5.33 12.07
CA THR A 60 -20.05 4.84 10.69
C THR A 60 -19.69 5.97 9.76
N LYS A 61 -18.68 5.74 8.93
CA LYS A 61 -18.22 6.71 7.94
C LYS A 61 -18.70 6.29 6.55
N LYS A 62 -19.31 7.25 5.84
CA LYS A 62 -19.56 7.18 4.40
C LYS A 62 -19.02 8.45 3.78
N ASP A 63 -18.19 8.30 2.78
CA ASP A 63 -17.56 9.42 2.09
C ASP A 63 -17.39 9.05 0.61
N HIS A 64 -17.15 10.02 -0.25
CA HIS A 64 -16.93 9.81 -1.66
C HIS A 64 -15.88 10.78 -2.20
N GLY A 65 -15.29 10.44 -3.33
CA GLY A 65 -14.31 11.28 -3.99
C GLY A 65 -14.09 10.86 -5.41
N LEU A 66 -13.35 11.67 -6.14
CA LEU A 66 -12.84 11.35 -7.47
C LEU A 66 -11.33 11.14 -7.35
N GLU A 67 -10.80 10.03 -7.87
CA GLU A 67 -9.40 9.69 -7.73
C GLU A 67 -8.78 9.30 -9.07
N TRP A 68 -7.63 9.90 -9.40
CA TRP A 68 -6.77 9.50 -10.49
C TRP A 68 -5.69 8.57 -9.95
N ILE A 69 -5.49 7.42 -10.62
CA ILE A 69 -4.45 6.46 -10.28
C ILE A 69 -3.47 6.38 -11.44
N GLU A 70 -2.30 6.96 -11.22
CA GLU A 70 -1.22 7.04 -12.20
C GLU A 70 -0.31 5.83 -12.12
N LEU A 71 -0.01 5.20 -13.25
CA LEU A 71 1.05 4.18 -13.34
C LEU A 71 2.41 4.87 -13.47
N VAL A 72 3.10 5.02 -12.35
CA VAL A 72 4.36 5.78 -12.26
C VAL A 72 5.58 4.98 -12.71
N GLU A 73 5.55 3.67 -12.44
CA GLU A 73 6.61 2.73 -12.83
C GLU A 73 5.99 1.44 -13.36
N ASP A 74 6.47 1.00 -14.51
CA ASP A 74 6.01 -0.20 -15.20
C ASP A 74 7.20 -1.08 -15.56
N GLN A 75 7.61 -1.93 -14.63
CA GLN A 75 8.70 -2.87 -14.80
C GLN A 75 8.19 -4.32 -14.64
N PRO A 76 8.84 -5.32 -15.22
CA PRO A 76 8.39 -6.71 -15.15
C PRO A 76 8.21 -7.27 -13.74
N ASN A 77 8.92 -6.71 -12.75
CA ASN A 77 8.89 -7.13 -11.34
C ASN A 77 8.49 -6.02 -10.38
N LYS A 78 8.13 -4.84 -10.90
CA LYS A 78 7.75 -3.69 -10.07
C LYS A 78 6.76 -2.79 -10.79
N LEU A 79 5.63 -2.55 -10.16
CA LEU A 79 4.61 -1.61 -10.61
C LEU A 79 4.37 -0.60 -9.50
N VAL A 80 4.33 0.69 -9.84
CA VAL A 80 4.10 1.76 -8.87
C VAL A 80 2.86 2.54 -9.28
N LEU A 81 1.88 2.57 -8.40
CA LEU A 81 0.60 3.23 -8.60
C LEU A 81 0.47 4.40 -7.62
N GLN A 82 0.38 5.62 -8.13
CA GLN A 82 0.18 6.83 -7.34
C GLN A 82 -1.27 7.29 -7.41
N HIS A 83 -1.89 7.40 -6.27
CA HIS A 83 -3.25 7.91 -6.12
C HIS A 83 -3.24 9.43 -5.93
N ILE A 84 -4.14 10.12 -6.61
CA ILE A 84 -4.34 11.58 -6.50
C ILE A 84 -5.82 11.83 -6.33
N LEU A 85 -6.20 12.29 -5.13
CA LEU A 85 -7.58 12.55 -4.76
C LEU A 85 -7.98 13.96 -5.19
N ILE A 86 -9.08 14.07 -5.89
CA ILE A 86 -9.75 15.32 -6.24
C ILE A 86 -10.86 15.52 -5.20
N VAL A 87 -10.61 16.41 -4.24
CA VAL A 87 -11.58 16.70 -3.17
C VAL A 87 -12.70 17.60 -3.68
N ASN A 88 -12.34 18.58 -4.51
CA ASN A 88 -13.22 19.49 -5.23
C ASN A 88 -12.45 20.15 -6.39
N ASP A 89 -13.11 21.04 -7.14
CA ASP A 89 -12.55 21.69 -8.35
C ASP A 89 -11.22 22.42 -8.11
N SER A 90 -10.93 22.83 -6.88
CA SER A 90 -9.72 23.59 -6.51
C SER A 90 -8.76 22.86 -5.59
N THR A 91 -9.12 21.69 -5.07
CA THR A 91 -8.34 21.01 -4.05
C THR A 91 -7.96 19.60 -4.51
N LEU A 92 -6.68 19.44 -4.81
CA LEU A 92 -6.06 18.16 -5.15
C LEU A 92 -5.13 17.73 -4.03
N VAL A 93 -5.14 16.45 -3.72
CA VAL A 93 -4.27 15.85 -2.71
C VAL A 93 -3.50 14.69 -3.35
N LYS A 94 -2.15 14.79 -3.38
CA LYS A 94 -1.35 13.59 -3.58
C LYS A 94 -1.70 12.65 -2.42
N HIS A 95 -2.41 11.61 -2.74
CA HIS A 95 -2.95 10.68 -1.75
C HIS A 95 -1.92 9.59 -1.42
N TRP A 96 -2.34 8.38 -1.23
CA TRP A 96 -1.45 7.27 -0.95
C TRP A 96 -0.78 6.74 -2.23
N ARG A 97 0.26 5.93 -2.05
CA ARG A 97 0.93 5.19 -3.13
C ARG A 97 0.96 3.73 -2.79
N GLN A 98 0.85 2.87 -3.80
CA GLN A 98 1.07 1.44 -3.68
C GLN A 98 2.12 0.99 -4.70
N ASP A 99 3.15 0.32 -4.19
CA ASP A 99 4.17 -0.34 -4.99
C ASP A 99 3.91 -1.84 -4.92
N TRP A 100 3.92 -2.48 -6.07
CA TRP A 100 3.77 -3.92 -6.22
C TRP A 100 5.09 -4.51 -6.66
N GLU A 101 5.69 -5.40 -5.85
CA GLU A 101 7.00 -5.99 -6.11
C GLU A 101 6.90 -7.51 -6.16
N TYR A 102 7.30 -8.12 -7.30
CA TYR A 102 7.25 -9.56 -7.51
C TYR A 102 8.40 -10.26 -6.79
N GLU A 103 8.08 -11.32 -6.02
CA GLU A 103 9.04 -12.13 -5.25
C GLU A 103 9.97 -11.28 -4.37
N ASN A 104 9.42 -10.22 -3.77
CA ASN A 104 10.17 -9.34 -2.88
C ASN A 104 10.56 -10.06 -1.59
N THR A 105 11.84 -9.95 -1.20
CA THR A 105 12.41 -10.60 -0.01
C THR A 105 12.63 -9.66 1.16
N SER A 106 12.21 -8.40 1.05
CA SER A 106 12.48 -7.36 2.04
C SER A 106 11.20 -6.66 2.45
N LEU A 107 10.79 -6.80 3.71
CA LEU A 107 9.60 -6.15 4.26
C LEU A 107 9.97 -5.17 5.37
N TYR A 108 9.20 -4.08 5.47
CA TYR A 108 9.15 -3.16 6.59
C TYR A 108 7.80 -3.32 7.28
N GLU A 109 7.75 -4.20 8.27
CA GLU A 109 6.54 -4.51 9.03
C GLU A 109 6.30 -3.43 10.09
N PHE A 110 5.12 -2.82 10.08
CA PHE A 110 4.75 -1.84 11.10
C PHE A 110 4.74 -2.50 12.48
N TYR A 111 5.40 -1.88 13.43
CA TYR A 111 5.46 -2.40 14.81
C TYR A 111 4.58 -1.58 15.75
N ASN A 112 4.93 -0.34 16.00
CA ASN A 112 4.22 0.60 16.85
C ASN A 112 4.82 2.01 16.70
N ASP A 113 4.09 3.06 17.02
CA ASP A 113 4.57 4.45 17.17
C ASP A 113 5.61 4.91 16.11
N LYS A 114 5.23 4.84 14.84
CA LYS A 114 6.11 5.23 13.71
C LYS A 114 7.41 4.42 13.59
N THR A 115 7.39 3.19 14.06
CA THR A 115 8.49 2.24 13.95
C THR A 115 8.09 1.08 13.04
N TRP A 116 8.98 0.76 12.12
CA TRP A 116 8.89 -0.40 11.23
C TRP A 116 10.10 -1.30 11.45
N LYS A 117 9.85 -2.60 11.57
CA LYS A 117 10.88 -3.63 11.69
C LYS A 117 11.23 -4.17 10.32
N PHE A 118 12.53 -4.18 10.01
CA PHE A 118 13.01 -4.83 8.80
C PHE A 118 12.98 -6.35 8.94
N ARG A 119 12.37 -7.01 7.96
CA ARG A 119 12.34 -8.47 7.87
C ARG A 119 12.83 -8.94 6.51
N SER A 120 13.79 -9.87 6.51
CA SER A 120 14.23 -10.56 5.30
C SER A 120 13.51 -11.90 5.17
N LEU A 121 12.91 -12.14 4.02
CA LEU A 121 12.20 -13.38 3.70
C LEU A 121 13.06 -14.29 2.81
N PRO A 122 13.07 -15.61 3.05
CA PRO A 122 13.67 -16.56 2.13
C PRO A 122 12.99 -16.53 0.75
N LYS A 123 13.76 -16.60 -0.33
CA LYS A 123 13.22 -16.59 -1.70
C LYS A 123 12.12 -17.64 -1.93
N LYS A 124 12.24 -18.81 -1.30
CA LYS A 124 11.25 -19.89 -1.42
C LYS A 124 9.87 -19.52 -0.88
N GLU A 125 9.81 -18.63 0.14
CA GLU A 125 8.57 -18.21 0.79
C GLU A 125 7.81 -17.16 -0.01
N VAL A 126 8.50 -16.42 -0.87
CA VAL A 126 7.89 -15.36 -1.68
C VAL A 126 7.69 -15.76 -3.15
N LYS A 127 8.04 -17.00 -3.50
CA LYS A 127 7.95 -17.49 -4.88
C LYS A 127 6.52 -17.39 -5.41
N GLY A 128 6.36 -16.70 -6.56
CA GLY A 128 5.06 -16.48 -7.19
C GLY A 128 4.18 -15.45 -6.47
N GLN A 129 4.71 -14.71 -5.48
CA GLN A 129 3.95 -13.71 -4.73
C GLN A 129 4.28 -12.29 -5.18
N TRP A 130 3.29 -11.43 -5.02
CA TRP A 130 3.44 -9.99 -5.10
C TRP A 130 3.37 -9.38 -3.70
N THR A 131 4.34 -8.52 -3.38
CA THR A 131 4.29 -7.70 -2.17
C THR A 131 3.63 -6.37 -2.53
N GLN A 132 2.55 -6.02 -1.83
CA GLN A 132 2.04 -4.67 -1.82
C GLN A 132 2.76 -3.87 -0.73
N LYS A 133 3.36 -2.76 -1.09
CA LYS A 133 3.91 -1.77 -0.17
C LYS A 133 3.07 -0.51 -0.25
N VAL A 134 2.46 -0.13 0.85
CA VAL A 134 1.62 1.06 0.92
C VAL A 134 2.35 2.18 1.63
N PHE A 135 2.28 3.36 1.04
CA PHE A 135 2.96 4.57 1.52
C PHE A 135 1.97 5.68 1.83
N GLN A 136 2.34 6.52 2.79
CA GLN A 136 1.59 7.71 3.18
C GLN A 136 1.64 8.79 2.08
N VAL A 137 0.96 9.90 2.29
CA VAL A 137 0.95 11.05 1.36
C VAL A 137 2.34 11.67 1.15
N ASP A 138 3.27 11.45 2.05
CA ASP A 138 4.67 11.91 2.03
C ASP A 138 5.65 10.79 1.64
N ASP A 139 5.12 9.69 1.10
CA ASP A 139 5.85 8.48 0.74
C ASP A 139 6.59 7.79 1.90
N SER A 140 6.37 8.18 3.15
CA SER A 140 6.82 7.36 4.29
C SER A 140 6.06 6.02 4.31
N PRO A 141 6.67 4.95 4.84
CA PRO A 141 6.05 3.64 4.85
C PRO A 141 4.77 3.65 5.67
N ARG A 142 3.81 2.83 5.27
CA ARG A 142 2.60 2.60 6.04
C ARG A 142 2.49 1.15 6.47
N TYR A 143 2.31 0.24 5.54
CA TYR A 143 2.30 -1.20 5.76
C TYR A 143 2.69 -1.94 4.48
N GLU A 144 3.14 -3.18 4.65
CA GLU A 144 3.54 -4.05 3.56
C GLU A 144 3.02 -5.46 3.81
N GLY A 145 2.81 -6.21 2.74
CA GLY A 145 2.45 -7.61 2.84
C GLY A 145 2.56 -8.34 1.51
N SER A 146 2.83 -9.65 1.58
CA SER A 146 3.05 -10.50 0.42
C SER A 146 1.97 -11.57 0.33
N ALA A 147 1.45 -11.79 -0.87
CA ALA A 147 0.51 -12.86 -1.18
C ALA A 147 0.53 -13.16 -2.69
N THR A 148 -0.13 -14.25 -3.07
CA THR A 148 -0.36 -14.62 -4.46
C THR A 148 -1.66 -14.01 -4.95
N TRP A 149 -1.68 -13.46 -6.17
CA TRP A 149 -2.92 -13.15 -6.86
C TRP A 149 -3.65 -14.46 -7.19
N VAL A 150 -4.95 -14.44 -7.07
CA VAL A 150 -5.83 -15.58 -7.35
C VAL A 150 -6.72 -15.23 -8.53
N HIS A 151 -6.71 -16.08 -9.57
CA HIS A 151 -7.51 -15.95 -10.78
C HIS A 151 -8.32 -17.23 -10.94
N VAL A 152 -9.51 -17.28 -10.34
CA VAL A 152 -10.37 -18.45 -10.30
C VAL A 152 -11.85 -18.05 -10.42
N ASP A 153 -12.62 -18.82 -11.16
CA ASP A 153 -14.07 -18.62 -11.32
C ASP A 153 -14.48 -17.21 -11.76
N GLY A 154 -13.63 -16.57 -12.59
CA GLY A 154 -13.85 -15.21 -13.09
C GLY A 154 -13.56 -14.11 -12.05
N ARG A 155 -13.05 -14.46 -10.88
CA ARG A 155 -12.54 -13.52 -9.89
C ARG A 155 -11.04 -13.31 -10.04
N HIS A 156 -10.58 -12.10 -9.80
CA HIS A 156 -9.18 -11.70 -9.79
C HIS A 156 -8.93 -10.89 -8.54
N TYR A 157 -8.30 -11.50 -7.53
CA TYR A 157 -8.08 -10.83 -6.25
C TYR A 157 -6.73 -11.18 -5.61
N TRP A 158 -6.28 -10.30 -4.75
CA TRP A 158 -5.12 -10.46 -3.89
C TRP A 158 -5.53 -10.14 -2.45
N GLU A 159 -5.10 -10.96 -1.51
CA GLU A 159 -5.43 -10.79 -0.09
C GLU A 159 -4.20 -10.95 0.78
N ASN A 160 -4.03 -10.03 1.74
CA ASN A 160 -2.98 -10.09 2.75
C ASN A 160 -3.45 -9.51 4.07
N LYS A 161 -2.89 -10.02 5.16
CA LYS A 161 -3.11 -9.52 6.52
C LYS A 161 -1.80 -8.98 7.09
N THR A 162 -1.83 -7.73 7.59
CA THR A 162 -0.64 -7.04 8.10
C THR A 162 -1.01 -5.98 9.13
N ASP A 163 -0.04 -5.63 9.98
CA ASP A 163 -0.16 -4.52 10.91
C ASP A 163 0.08 -3.18 10.20
N ALA A 164 -0.66 -2.18 10.60
CA ALA A 164 -0.60 -0.83 10.05
C ALA A 164 -0.74 0.22 11.15
N PRO A 165 -0.20 1.44 10.95
CA PRO A 165 -0.54 2.57 11.80
C PRO A 165 -2.02 2.94 11.67
N LEU A 166 -2.54 3.68 12.65
CA LEU A 166 -3.91 4.18 12.63
C LEU A 166 -4.21 4.91 11.33
N PRO A 167 -5.45 4.79 10.81
CA PRO A 167 -5.87 5.53 9.63
C PRO A 167 -5.87 7.04 9.93
N ARG A 168 -5.66 7.85 8.88
CA ARG A 168 -5.59 9.32 9.03
C ARG A 168 -6.81 9.93 9.71
N ARG A 169 -7.98 9.34 9.51
CA ARG A 169 -9.22 9.76 10.15
C ARG A 169 -9.23 9.61 11.68
N GLU A 170 -8.34 8.78 12.22
CA GLU A 170 -8.32 8.43 13.65
C GLU A 170 -7.02 8.79 14.37
N HIS A 171 -5.87 8.81 13.67
CA HIS A 171 -4.56 8.94 14.32
C HIS A 171 -4.37 10.23 15.12
N THR A 172 -5.14 11.29 14.85
CA THR A 172 -5.07 12.56 15.59
C THR A 172 -6.06 12.64 16.75
N ILE A 173 -7.10 11.81 16.76
CA ILE A 173 -8.20 11.86 17.71
C ILE A 173 -8.28 10.63 18.61
N ARG A 174 -7.73 9.47 18.20
CA ARG A 174 -7.74 8.24 18.99
C ARG A 174 -6.36 8.00 19.63
N LYS A 175 -6.40 7.53 20.88
CA LYS A 175 -5.22 7.10 21.65
C LYS A 175 -5.44 5.76 22.38
N ASP A 176 -6.60 5.19 22.21
CA ASP A 176 -7.06 3.97 22.89
C ASP A 176 -6.66 2.70 22.14
N TYR A 177 -6.05 2.83 20.95
CA TYR A 177 -5.39 1.75 20.23
C TYR A 177 -4.19 2.30 19.44
N THR A 178 -3.25 1.43 19.09
CA THR A 178 -1.95 1.83 18.49
C THR A 178 -1.65 1.12 17.17
N VAL A 179 -2.31 -0.01 16.92
CA VAL A 179 -2.11 -0.84 15.73
C VAL A 179 -3.46 -1.15 15.10
N LEU A 180 -3.53 -1.02 13.79
CA LEU A 180 -4.64 -1.54 13.00
C LEU A 180 -4.15 -2.79 12.26
N ASN A 181 -4.50 -3.99 12.75
CA ASN A 181 -4.24 -5.22 12.04
C ASN A 181 -5.25 -5.37 10.91
N ARG A 182 -4.81 -5.28 9.67
CA ARG A 182 -5.64 -5.15 8.47
C ARG A 182 -5.59 -6.42 7.63
N THR A 183 -6.73 -6.97 7.30
CA THR A 183 -6.89 -7.82 6.13
C THR A 183 -7.26 -6.92 4.96
N ASN A 184 -6.44 -6.90 3.92
CA ASN A 184 -6.67 -6.11 2.71
C ASN A 184 -6.96 -7.06 1.56
N VAL A 185 -8.11 -6.88 0.92
CA VAL A 185 -8.47 -7.60 -0.31
C VAL A 185 -8.56 -6.58 -1.44
N HIS A 186 -7.79 -6.77 -2.49
CA HIS A 186 -7.93 -6.03 -3.75
C HIS A 186 -8.57 -6.97 -4.76
N GLU A 187 -9.79 -6.68 -5.17
CA GLU A 187 -10.54 -7.49 -6.14
C GLU A 187 -10.90 -6.66 -7.36
N ILE A 188 -10.53 -7.16 -8.54
CA ILE A 188 -10.88 -6.53 -9.81
C ILE A 188 -12.30 -6.94 -10.19
N THR A 189 -13.12 -5.95 -10.56
CA THR A 189 -14.51 -6.15 -10.97
C THR A 189 -14.75 -5.67 -12.39
N LYS A 190 -15.94 -5.92 -12.92
CA LYS A 190 -16.35 -5.42 -14.25
C LYS A 190 -16.42 -3.88 -14.31
N GLU A 191 -16.72 -3.24 -13.18
CA GLU A 191 -16.89 -1.78 -13.10
C GLU A 191 -15.63 -1.04 -12.64
N GLY A 192 -14.61 -1.76 -12.14
CA GLY A 192 -13.39 -1.20 -11.60
C GLY A 192 -12.73 -2.14 -10.62
N TRP A 193 -12.61 -1.77 -9.34
CA TRP A 193 -12.03 -2.64 -8.33
C TRP A 193 -12.53 -2.27 -6.91
N ILE A 194 -12.35 -3.20 -6.00
CA ILE A 194 -12.75 -3.05 -4.60
C ILE A 194 -11.53 -3.23 -3.72
N HIS A 195 -11.36 -2.36 -2.72
CA HIS A 195 -10.49 -2.57 -1.59
C HIS A 195 -11.35 -2.91 -0.37
N ASP A 196 -11.53 -4.19 -0.10
CA ASP A 196 -12.25 -4.66 1.08
C ASP A 196 -11.27 -4.86 2.25
N GLN A 197 -11.73 -4.50 3.46
CA GLN A 197 -10.90 -4.45 4.66
C GLN A 197 -11.62 -5.10 5.83
N ASP A 198 -10.96 -6.06 6.47
CA ASP A 198 -11.36 -6.58 7.77
C ASP A 198 -10.30 -6.21 8.79
N ASN A 199 -10.62 -5.21 9.60
CA ASN A 199 -9.66 -4.55 10.48
C ASN A 199 -9.88 -4.96 11.94
N VAL A 200 -8.79 -5.13 12.68
CA VAL A 200 -8.80 -5.31 14.12
C VAL A 200 -8.02 -4.16 14.76
N LYS A 201 -8.68 -3.38 15.61
CA LYS A 201 -8.08 -2.30 16.41
C LYS A 201 -7.41 -2.92 17.63
N ILE A 202 -6.11 -2.71 17.77
CA ILE A 202 -5.25 -3.32 18.77
C ILE A 202 -4.53 -2.25 19.59
N LEU A 203 -4.60 -2.35 20.91
CA LEU A 203 -3.70 -1.64 21.80
C LEU A 203 -2.49 -2.55 22.06
N ARG A 204 -1.33 -2.17 21.49
CA ARG A 204 -0.05 -2.83 21.71
C ARG A 204 0.73 -2.10 22.78
N ASP A 205 1.10 -2.80 23.85
CA ASP A 205 1.92 -2.23 24.93
C ASP A 205 3.41 -2.12 24.52
N GLU A 206 4.21 -1.50 25.39
CA GLU A 206 5.67 -1.36 25.18
C GLU A 206 6.42 -2.69 25.14
N LYS A 207 5.86 -3.77 25.70
CA LYS A 207 6.41 -5.13 25.69
C LYS A 207 5.99 -5.91 24.45
N GLY A 208 5.12 -5.34 23.61
CA GLY A 208 4.59 -5.99 22.41
C GLY A 208 3.38 -6.89 22.66
N ASN A 209 2.74 -6.81 23.84
CA ASN A 209 1.50 -7.55 24.08
C ASN A 209 0.31 -6.84 23.45
N ASP A 210 -0.55 -7.59 22.80
CA ASP A 210 -1.69 -7.09 22.05
C ASP A 210 -3.00 -7.29 22.82
N LYS A 211 -3.77 -6.20 22.98
CA LYS A 211 -5.16 -6.25 23.45
C LYS A 211 -6.08 -5.81 22.31
N VAL A 212 -6.98 -6.71 21.88
CA VAL A 212 -8.02 -6.38 20.90
C VAL A 212 -9.05 -5.45 21.54
N ILE A 213 -9.32 -4.32 20.88
CA ILE A 213 -10.27 -3.30 21.34
C ILE A 213 -11.58 -3.40 20.57
N ALA A 214 -11.52 -3.39 19.24
CA ALA A 214 -12.68 -3.45 18.37
C ALA A 214 -12.34 -4.07 17.02
N LYS A 215 -13.37 -4.39 16.24
CA LYS A 215 -13.24 -4.78 14.82
C LYS A 215 -13.99 -3.78 13.95
N GLU A 216 -13.50 -3.60 12.74
CA GLU A 216 -14.06 -2.66 11.77
C GLU A 216 -14.07 -3.30 10.39
N LYS A 217 -15.17 -3.16 9.67
CA LYS A 217 -15.24 -3.39 8.23
C LYS A 217 -15.05 -2.08 7.48
N GLY A 218 -14.23 -2.13 6.45
CA GLY A 218 -14.04 -1.03 5.51
C GLY A 218 -14.19 -1.54 4.09
N THR A 219 -14.83 -0.75 3.22
CA THR A 219 -14.90 -1.07 1.79
C THR A 219 -14.76 0.21 1.00
N ASP A 220 -13.75 0.25 0.14
CA ASP A 220 -13.55 1.33 -0.82
C ASP A 220 -13.92 0.79 -2.21
N TYR A 221 -15.02 1.29 -2.79
CA TYR A 221 -15.50 0.93 -4.12
C TYR A 221 -14.96 1.92 -5.15
N TYR A 222 -14.15 1.42 -6.07
CA TYR A 222 -13.57 2.19 -7.17
C TYR A 222 -14.33 1.90 -8.45
N LYS A 223 -15.26 2.79 -8.82
CA LYS A 223 -16.02 2.72 -10.06
C LYS A 223 -15.30 3.49 -11.16
N LYS A 224 -14.87 2.79 -12.21
CA LYS A 224 -14.15 3.40 -13.32
C LYS A 224 -15.03 4.38 -14.08
N VAL A 225 -14.48 5.56 -14.36
CA VAL A 225 -15.14 6.61 -15.14
C VAL A 225 -14.21 7.12 -16.25
N ALA A 226 -14.71 7.99 -17.11
CA ALA A 226 -13.91 8.55 -18.19
C ALA A 226 -12.72 9.34 -17.62
N ASP A 227 -11.51 9.12 -18.16
CA ASP A 227 -10.27 9.76 -17.71
C ASP A 227 -10.34 11.30 -17.81
N SER A 228 -11.21 11.83 -18.68
CA SER A 228 -11.48 13.25 -18.80
C SER A 228 -12.03 13.92 -17.53
N LYS A 229 -12.63 13.16 -16.61
CA LYS A 229 -13.02 13.68 -15.30
C LYS A 229 -11.83 13.99 -14.39
N CYS A 230 -10.68 13.34 -14.64
CA CYS A 230 -9.48 13.47 -13.80
C CYS A 230 -8.37 14.36 -14.41
N ILE A 231 -8.65 15.18 -15.42
CA ILE A 231 -7.66 16.03 -16.12
C ILE A 231 -6.86 16.91 -15.14
N ALA A 232 -7.51 17.46 -14.11
CA ALA A 232 -6.85 18.29 -13.11
C ALA A 232 -5.77 17.51 -12.34
N ALA A 233 -6.06 16.26 -11.96
CA ALA A 233 -5.10 15.39 -11.27
C ALA A 233 -3.95 14.94 -12.19
N GLN A 234 -4.23 14.64 -13.46
CA GLN A 234 -3.21 14.31 -14.46
C GLN A 234 -2.25 15.50 -14.66
N LYS A 235 -2.79 16.73 -14.77
CA LYS A 235 -1.99 17.95 -14.88
C LYS A 235 -1.12 18.15 -13.63
N TYR A 236 -1.72 18.06 -12.44
CA TYR A 236 -1.00 18.16 -11.17
C TYR A 236 0.16 17.15 -11.11
N TRP A 237 -0.10 15.90 -11.48
CA TRP A 237 0.95 14.87 -11.45
C TRP A 237 2.08 15.20 -12.44
N LYS A 238 1.76 15.59 -13.67
CA LYS A 238 2.76 15.99 -14.67
C LYS A 238 3.67 17.11 -14.17
N GLU A 239 3.12 18.08 -13.46
CA GLU A 239 3.87 19.23 -12.92
C GLU A 239 4.74 18.85 -11.72
N ASN A 240 4.34 17.84 -10.92
CA ASN A 240 4.99 17.46 -9.66
C ASN A 240 5.74 16.13 -9.72
N ALA A 241 5.71 15.41 -10.82
CA ALA A 241 6.30 14.07 -10.96
C ALA A 241 7.79 14.03 -10.61
N THR A 242 8.56 15.08 -10.96
CA THR A 242 9.99 15.17 -10.65
C THR A 242 10.25 15.31 -9.16
N LEU A 243 9.52 16.18 -8.48
CA LEU A 243 9.59 16.32 -7.01
C LEU A 243 9.34 14.97 -6.33
N TRP A 244 8.23 14.32 -6.68
CA TRP A 244 7.86 13.05 -6.06
C TRP A 244 8.77 11.89 -6.46
N LYS A 245 9.42 11.95 -7.61
CA LYS A 245 10.50 11.02 -7.97
C LYS A 245 11.70 11.18 -7.04
N ASN A 246 12.10 12.41 -6.70
CA ASN A 246 13.16 12.67 -5.74
C ASN A 246 12.81 12.12 -4.35
N VAL A 247 11.59 12.37 -3.88
CA VAL A 247 11.08 11.85 -2.60
C VAL A 247 11.12 10.31 -2.57
N ARG A 248 10.57 9.63 -3.59
CA ARG A 248 10.63 8.16 -3.71
C ARG A 248 12.07 7.63 -3.71
N SER A 249 12.95 8.28 -4.47
CA SER A 249 14.36 7.88 -4.56
C SER A 249 15.05 7.95 -3.18
N LYS A 250 14.75 8.97 -2.38
CA LYS A 250 15.28 9.09 -1.02
C LYS A 250 14.77 7.98 -0.12
N TRP A 251 13.46 7.70 -0.13
CA TRP A 251 12.89 6.60 0.62
C TRP A 251 13.50 5.25 0.21
N GLN A 252 13.70 5.01 -1.10
CA GLN A 252 14.36 3.80 -1.56
C GLN A 252 15.78 3.65 -0.97
N THR A 253 16.56 4.73 -0.94
CA THR A 253 17.89 4.73 -0.30
C THR A 253 17.81 4.36 1.20
N ILE A 254 16.74 4.74 1.89
CA ILE A 254 16.54 4.40 3.30
C ILE A 254 16.18 2.91 3.43
N PHE A 255 15.26 2.41 2.60
CA PHE A 255 14.86 1.00 2.62
C PHE A 255 16.01 0.05 2.22
N ASP A 256 16.90 0.48 1.33
CA ASP A 256 18.08 -0.30 0.93
C ASP A 256 19.08 -0.51 2.05
N ARG A 257 18.98 0.25 3.15
CA ARG A 257 19.80 0.02 4.36
C ARG A 257 19.46 -1.29 5.06
N LYS A 258 18.25 -1.83 4.84
CA LYS A 258 17.76 -3.10 5.43
C LYS A 258 17.89 -3.12 6.95
N LYS A 259 17.48 -2.02 7.59
CA LYS A 259 17.51 -1.83 9.04
C LYS A 259 16.15 -1.35 9.52
N ASP A 260 15.84 -1.59 10.77
CA ASP A 260 14.67 -1.02 11.42
C ASP A 260 14.59 0.48 11.17
N LEU A 261 13.40 0.99 11.01
CA LEU A 261 13.13 2.40 10.71
C LEU A 261 12.22 2.99 11.78
N THR A 262 12.65 4.08 12.39
CA THR A 262 11.82 4.88 13.29
C THR A 262 11.82 6.33 12.83
N LEU A 263 10.65 6.95 12.81
CA LEU A 263 10.48 8.33 12.36
C LEU A 263 10.12 9.27 13.49
N GLU A 264 10.62 10.51 13.41
CA GLU A 264 10.10 11.61 14.20
C GLU A 264 8.66 11.94 13.80
N SER A 265 7.85 12.26 14.80
CA SER A 265 6.46 12.68 14.54
C SER A 265 6.39 14.08 13.96
N ARG A 266 7.28 14.96 14.39
CA ARG A 266 7.36 16.35 13.98
C ARG A 266 8.81 16.85 14.04
N VAL A 267 9.17 17.64 13.05
CA VAL A 267 10.40 18.44 13.05
C VAL A 267 9.97 19.90 12.89
N ASN A 268 10.50 20.80 13.70
CA ASN A 268 10.06 22.20 13.75
C ASN A 268 8.53 22.34 13.88
N LYS A 269 7.91 21.52 14.75
CA LYS A 269 6.47 21.47 15.03
C LYS A 269 5.58 21.01 13.86
N LYS A 270 6.13 20.71 12.70
CA LYS A 270 5.40 20.27 11.51
C LYS A 270 5.64 18.78 11.22
N PRO A 271 4.64 18.01 10.77
CA PRO A 271 4.81 16.65 10.28
C PRO A 271 5.52 16.65 8.92
N LEU A 272 6.06 15.51 8.50
CA LEU A 272 6.85 15.39 7.27
C LEU A 272 6.07 15.85 6.03
N TYR A 273 4.81 15.43 5.88
CA TYR A 273 3.99 15.83 4.73
C TYR A 273 3.87 17.35 4.59
N SER A 274 3.79 18.10 5.69
CA SER A 274 3.71 19.56 5.62
C SER A 274 4.96 20.19 5.02
N HIS A 275 6.14 19.68 5.38
CA HIS A 275 7.40 20.15 4.80
C HIS A 275 7.51 19.84 3.31
N LEU A 276 7.11 18.62 2.90
CA LEU A 276 7.21 18.21 1.49
C LEU A 276 6.18 18.91 0.59
N PHE A 277 4.95 19.17 1.07
CA PHE A 277 3.94 19.90 0.31
C PHE A 277 4.21 21.41 0.19
N GLU A 278 5.08 21.97 1.04
CA GLU A 278 5.53 23.37 0.93
C GLU A 278 6.62 23.56 -0.15
N LEU A 279 7.23 22.46 -0.63
CA LEU A 279 8.24 22.51 -1.66
C LEU A 279 7.63 22.88 -3.03
N LYS A 280 8.38 23.65 -3.81
CA LYS A 280 8.04 23.87 -5.20
C LYS A 280 8.25 22.60 -6.04
N SER A 281 7.53 22.45 -7.12
CA SER A 281 7.63 21.28 -8.01
C SER A 281 9.03 21.05 -8.60
N ASN A 282 9.86 22.11 -8.67
CA ASN A 282 11.25 22.05 -9.12
C ASN A 282 12.28 21.95 -7.98
N ALA A 283 11.85 21.67 -6.75
CA ALA A 283 12.78 21.48 -5.64
C ALA A 283 13.80 20.38 -5.95
N SER A 284 15.04 20.66 -5.55
CA SER A 284 16.17 19.77 -5.83
C SER A 284 16.10 18.49 -5.00
N LYS A 285 16.78 17.44 -5.47
CA LYS A 285 16.94 16.20 -4.70
C LYS A 285 17.58 16.48 -3.33
N THR A 286 18.55 17.37 -3.25
CA THR A 286 19.23 17.72 -1.97
C THR A 286 18.26 18.32 -0.96
N GLU A 287 17.32 19.18 -1.39
CA GLU A 287 16.29 19.75 -0.50
C GLU A 287 15.34 18.67 0.04
N THR A 288 14.85 17.79 -0.84
CA THR A 288 13.99 16.68 -0.43
C THR A 288 14.71 15.71 0.51
N ASP A 289 15.96 15.35 0.19
CA ASP A 289 16.77 14.43 0.99
C ASP A 289 17.00 14.99 2.40
N LYS A 290 17.36 16.27 2.53
CA LYS A 290 17.58 16.95 3.82
C LYS A 290 16.33 16.94 4.69
N ILE A 291 15.17 17.21 4.11
CA ILE A 291 13.91 17.18 4.86
C ILE A 291 13.63 15.76 5.37
N ILE A 292 13.73 14.75 4.53
CA ILE A 292 13.43 13.37 4.92
C ILE A 292 14.43 12.88 5.97
N ASP A 293 15.73 13.17 5.79
CA ASP A 293 16.76 12.78 6.78
C ASP A 293 16.52 13.36 8.16
N SER A 294 15.95 14.58 8.25
CA SER A 294 15.63 15.20 9.54
C SER A 294 14.54 14.47 10.33
N PHE A 295 13.78 13.59 9.70
CA PHE A 295 12.74 12.77 10.34
C PHE A 295 13.21 11.36 10.68
N ILE A 296 14.39 10.93 10.24
CA ILE A 296 14.92 9.60 10.57
C ILE A 296 15.53 9.65 11.98
N LYS A 297 15.04 8.81 12.89
CA LYS A 297 15.68 8.56 14.18
C LYS A 297 16.89 7.64 13.99
N ASN A 298 18.01 8.03 14.54
CA ASN A 298 19.24 7.23 14.56
C ASN A 298 19.21 6.17 15.67
#